data_387cbcd06580cb71e72b7d96a1f7f4e2
#
_entry.id   387cbcd06580cb71e72b7d96a1f7f4e2
#
_cell.length_a   1.000
_cell.length_b   1.000
_cell.length_c   1.000
_cell.angle_alpha   90.00
_cell.angle_beta   90.00
_cell.angle_gamma   90.00
#
_symmetry.space_group_name_H-M   'P 1'
#
loop_
_entity.id
_entity.type
_entity.pdbx_description
1 polymer ?
#
loop_
_entity_poly.entity_id
_entity_poly.type
_entity_poly.pdbx_seq_one_letter_code
_entity_poly.pdbx_strand_id
1 'polypeptide(L)'
;MYEWRITLLKKIKHELNYLKLSNFIGAFIFVISLIPSIVYSIYIKLKDKKIWLICEDKSEARDNGICFFSYLNSLRDCNIDTYYAIDYNSPDYSEVNKIGKVVRYGSVFHWVLYLCSEFNISSQKNGRPDAAVGYVLERLPIMRKKFIFLQHGITLSYAKWLFYNNSKFRLFICGAKPEYEYVKENFGYPDDHIAYLGFSRFDAYLSCKKKTSQIVLMPSWREWISSKNEFSNIYEDTSDFTNTQYYNKYQELLNSDKLINLLKNNNLTLVFYPHRNMQKYLKTFSTTSSNIIIADKEQYNIRKLLMESSVMITDYSSVALDFAYMKKPVIYYQFDEARFREAQYQKGYFDYRSSGLGVVTNTLDDTINILHRYINYGYNISGYSSVENEKFFSVRDDKNSERIYEYLLSIRGK
;
A
#
# COMPACT_ATOMS: atom_id res chain seq x y z
N MET A 1 21.13 0.94 33.76
CA MET A 1 19.71 1.13 34.18
C MET A 1 19.27 2.60 34.15
N TYR A 2 20.09 3.56 34.56
CA TYR A 2 19.78 5.00 34.62
C TYR A 2 19.68 5.65 33.22
N GLU A 3 20.60 5.36 32.32
CA GLU A 3 20.58 5.88 30.92
C GLU A 3 19.38 5.36 30.12
N TRP A 4 18.96 4.12 30.30
CA TRP A 4 17.79 3.56 29.64
C TRP A 4 16.50 4.28 30.07
N ARG A 5 16.36 4.61 31.36
CA ARG A 5 15.23 5.40 31.89
C ARG A 5 15.18 6.83 31.32
N ILE A 6 16.34 7.49 31.19
CA ILE A 6 16.43 8.85 30.65
C ILE A 6 16.08 8.85 29.15
N THR A 7 16.56 7.87 28.40
CA THR A 7 16.26 7.72 26.97
C THR A 7 14.77 7.40 26.75
N LEU A 8 14.18 6.54 27.59
CA LEU A 8 12.76 6.22 27.56
C LEU A 8 11.90 7.45 27.90
N LEU A 9 12.25 8.21 28.94
CA LEU A 9 11.52 9.42 29.34
C LEU A 9 11.60 10.53 28.28
N LYS A 10 12.77 10.72 27.64
CA LYS A 10 12.93 11.65 26.51
C LYS A 10 12.07 11.24 25.31
N LYS A 11 12.03 9.95 25.01
CA LYS A 11 11.20 9.41 23.93
C LYS A 11 9.70 9.54 24.22
N ILE A 12 9.31 9.24 25.46
CA ILE A 12 7.90 9.43 25.92
C ILE A 12 7.52 10.92 25.89
N LYS A 13 8.38 11.81 26.34
CA LYS A 13 8.13 13.27 26.31
C LYS A 13 8.05 13.81 24.90
N HIS A 14 8.86 13.30 23.98
CA HIS A 14 8.81 13.64 22.56
C HIS A 14 7.48 13.13 21.93
N GLU A 15 7.09 11.91 22.22
CA GLU A 15 5.82 11.33 21.72
C GLU A 15 4.58 12.02 22.33
N LEU A 16 4.64 12.43 23.60
CA LEU A 16 3.55 13.19 24.26
C LEU A 16 3.29 14.56 23.60
N ASN A 17 4.32 15.20 23.04
CA ASN A 17 4.15 16.47 22.34
C ASN A 17 3.40 16.33 21.01
N TYR A 18 3.24 15.11 20.48
CA TYR A 18 2.46 14.82 19.27
C TYR A 18 1.04 14.31 19.55
N LEU A 19 0.64 14.20 20.82
CA LEU A 19 -0.72 13.80 21.17
C LEU A 19 -1.72 14.91 20.80
N LYS A 20 -2.59 14.59 19.87
CA LYS A 20 -3.73 15.44 19.50
C LYS A 20 -4.90 15.20 20.44
N LEU A 21 -5.80 16.16 20.56
CA LEU A 21 -7.06 16.00 21.31
C LEU A 21 -7.81 14.72 20.89
N SER A 22 -7.74 14.37 19.60
CA SER A 22 -8.31 13.13 19.06
C SER A 22 -7.78 11.86 19.74
N ASN A 23 -6.52 11.83 20.18
CA ASN A 23 -5.95 10.66 20.85
C ASN A 23 -6.49 10.49 22.29
N PHE A 24 -6.80 11.59 22.98
CA PHE A 24 -7.49 11.53 24.29
C PHE A 24 -8.90 11.02 24.13
N ILE A 25 -9.62 11.43 23.08
CA ILE A 25 -10.94 10.89 22.73
C ILE A 25 -10.82 9.39 22.42
N GLY A 26 -9.83 8.99 21.62
CA GLY A 26 -9.54 7.58 21.32
C GLY A 26 -9.27 6.75 22.57
N ALA A 27 -8.46 7.27 23.51
CA ALA A 27 -8.20 6.62 24.80
C ALA A 27 -9.46 6.50 25.68
N PHE A 28 -10.29 7.54 25.71
CA PHE A 28 -11.57 7.51 26.42
C PHE A 28 -12.51 6.46 25.84
N ILE A 29 -12.67 6.43 24.51
CA ILE A 29 -13.48 5.41 23.81
C ILE A 29 -12.95 4.01 24.09
N PHE A 30 -11.64 3.81 24.11
CA PHE A 30 -11.02 2.54 24.48
C PHE A 30 -11.44 2.12 25.90
N VAL A 31 -11.32 2.99 26.89
CA VAL A 31 -11.67 2.68 28.29
C VAL A 31 -13.14 2.26 28.41
N ILE A 32 -14.06 3.00 27.81
CA ILE A 32 -15.50 2.64 27.87
C ILE A 32 -15.84 1.37 27.10
N SER A 33 -14.97 0.94 26.16
CA SER A 33 -15.18 -0.30 25.40
C SER A 33 -14.77 -1.57 26.14
N LEU A 34 -14.04 -1.46 27.27
CA LEU A 34 -13.50 -2.62 28.00
C LEU A 34 -14.61 -3.54 28.53
N ILE A 35 -15.62 -2.96 29.20
CA ILE A 35 -16.74 -3.75 29.75
C ILE A 35 -17.58 -4.40 28.65
N PRO A 36 -18.02 -3.67 27.58
CA PRO A 36 -18.68 -4.29 26.45
C PRO A 36 -17.84 -5.40 25.78
N SER A 37 -16.51 -5.25 25.75
CA SER A 37 -15.62 -6.27 25.17
C SER A 37 -15.65 -7.58 25.96
N ILE A 38 -15.70 -7.52 27.30
CA ILE A 38 -15.81 -8.72 28.15
C ILE A 38 -17.13 -9.43 27.84
N VAL A 39 -18.24 -8.71 27.85
CA VAL A 39 -19.57 -9.27 27.57
C VAL A 39 -19.62 -9.90 26.16
N TYR A 40 -19.11 -9.17 25.18
CA TYR A 40 -19.09 -9.65 23.79
C TYR A 40 -18.17 -10.85 23.61
N SER A 41 -17.04 -10.90 24.31
CA SER A 41 -16.13 -12.06 24.33
C SER A 41 -16.80 -13.33 24.87
N ILE A 42 -17.63 -13.22 25.89
CA ILE A 42 -18.43 -14.33 26.41
C ILE A 42 -19.45 -14.76 25.37
N TYR A 43 -20.17 -13.81 24.76
CA TYR A 43 -21.17 -14.10 23.74
C TYR A 43 -20.58 -14.86 22.54
N ILE A 44 -19.44 -14.42 21.99
CA ILE A 44 -18.82 -15.09 20.84
C ILE A 44 -18.30 -16.50 21.19
N LYS A 45 -17.80 -16.69 22.43
CA LYS A 45 -17.41 -18.01 22.93
C LYS A 45 -18.61 -18.97 23.02
N LEU A 46 -19.74 -18.49 23.55
CA LEU A 46 -20.96 -19.30 23.64
C LEU A 46 -21.53 -19.70 22.27
N LYS A 47 -21.27 -18.87 21.25
CA LYS A 47 -21.69 -19.15 19.86
C LYS A 47 -20.64 -19.93 19.04
N ASP A 48 -19.52 -20.30 19.65
CA ASP A 48 -18.36 -20.92 18.99
C ASP A 48 -17.89 -20.17 17.74
N LYS A 49 -17.93 -18.82 17.85
CA LYS A 49 -17.55 -17.93 16.75
C LYS A 49 -16.19 -17.32 16.95
N LYS A 50 -15.55 -16.97 15.85
CA LYS A 50 -14.31 -16.18 15.81
C LYS A 50 -14.56 -14.89 15.04
N ILE A 51 -13.84 -13.84 15.42
CA ILE A 51 -13.91 -12.55 14.72
C ILE A 51 -12.59 -12.29 14.03
N TRP A 52 -12.68 -11.99 12.74
CA TRP A 52 -11.59 -11.44 11.94
C TRP A 52 -11.95 -10.00 11.58
N LEU A 53 -11.17 -9.07 12.10
CA LEU A 53 -11.39 -7.65 11.88
C LEU A 53 -10.42 -7.14 10.82
N ILE A 54 -10.94 -6.59 9.73
CA ILE A 54 -10.19 -6.02 8.63
C ILE A 54 -10.27 -4.49 8.69
N CYS A 55 -9.13 -3.81 8.53
CA CYS A 55 -9.06 -2.36 8.43
C CYS A 55 -7.82 -1.98 7.61
N GLU A 56 -7.97 -1.20 6.56
CA GLU A 56 -6.82 -0.62 5.83
C GLU A 56 -6.49 0.77 6.38
N ASP A 57 -7.27 1.74 5.98
CA ASP A 57 -7.24 3.11 6.48
C ASP A 57 -8.67 3.51 6.85
N LYS A 58 -8.82 4.53 7.69
CA LYS A 58 -10.15 5.01 8.10
C LYS A 58 -11.01 5.47 6.93
N SER A 59 -10.38 5.93 5.84
CA SER A 59 -11.05 6.60 4.71
C SER A 59 -10.94 5.84 3.38
N GLU A 60 -10.20 4.74 3.32
CA GLU A 60 -9.94 4.02 2.07
C GLU A 60 -10.07 2.51 2.22
N ALA A 61 -10.62 1.86 1.18
CA ALA A 61 -10.75 0.41 1.06
C ALA A 61 -10.40 0.02 -0.39
N ARG A 62 -9.11 0.06 -0.77
CA ARG A 62 -8.68 -0.04 -2.18
C ARG A 62 -7.51 -0.99 -2.39
N ASP A 63 -7.08 -1.69 -1.34
CA ASP A 63 -5.86 -2.50 -1.31
C ASP A 63 -6.15 -3.98 -0.98
N ASN A 64 -5.18 -4.70 -0.45
CA ASN A 64 -5.27 -6.14 -0.12
C ASN A 64 -6.37 -6.45 0.90
N GLY A 65 -6.65 -5.55 1.86
CA GLY A 65 -7.66 -5.77 2.89
C GLY A 65 -9.06 -5.92 2.31
N ILE A 66 -9.48 -5.03 1.41
CA ILE A 66 -10.80 -5.12 0.78
C ILE A 66 -10.92 -6.36 -0.13
N CYS A 67 -9.83 -6.73 -0.82
CA CYS A 67 -9.81 -7.93 -1.64
C CYS A 67 -9.96 -9.19 -0.79
N PHE A 68 -9.23 -9.26 0.32
CA PHE A 68 -9.33 -10.39 1.24
C PHE A 68 -10.69 -10.43 1.96
N PHE A 69 -11.24 -9.27 2.34
CA PHE A 69 -12.59 -9.19 2.90
C PHE A 69 -13.66 -9.70 1.93
N SER A 70 -13.55 -9.35 0.66
CA SER A 70 -14.44 -9.86 -0.40
C SER A 70 -14.34 -11.38 -0.53
N TYR A 71 -13.13 -11.92 -0.54
CA TYR A 71 -12.91 -13.36 -0.58
C TYR A 71 -13.53 -14.08 0.63
N LEU A 72 -13.27 -13.61 1.85
CA LEU A 72 -13.80 -14.21 3.08
C LEU A 72 -15.34 -14.25 3.08
N ASN A 73 -16.00 -13.19 2.61
CA ASN A 73 -17.45 -13.14 2.55
C ASN A 73 -18.04 -14.03 1.42
N SER A 74 -17.25 -14.37 0.40
CA SER A 74 -17.65 -15.33 -0.62
C SER A 74 -17.66 -16.77 -0.12
N LEU A 75 -16.80 -17.12 0.86
CA LEU A 75 -16.70 -18.47 1.43
C LEU A 75 -17.92 -18.85 2.30
N ARG A 76 -18.61 -17.86 2.87
CA ARG A 76 -19.75 -18.08 3.80
C ARG A 76 -19.39 -19.02 4.97
N ASP A 77 -18.15 -18.93 5.49
CA ASP A 77 -17.76 -19.68 6.67
C ASP A 77 -18.58 -19.24 7.89
N CYS A 78 -19.44 -20.15 8.38
CA CYS A 78 -20.36 -19.82 9.49
C CYS A 78 -19.67 -19.66 10.85
N ASN A 79 -18.40 -20.09 11.00
CA ASN A 79 -17.66 -20.02 12.26
C ASN A 79 -16.83 -18.74 12.40
N ILE A 80 -16.63 -18.00 11.29
CA ILE A 80 -15.83 -16.78 11.26
C ILE A 80 -16.74 -15.59 10.90
N ASP A 81 -16.93 -14.68 11.84
CA ASP A 81 -17.57 -13.40 11.57
C ASP A 81 -16.52 -12.39 11.13
N THR A 82 -16.64 -11.92 9.90
CA THR A 82 -15.74 -10.92 9.32
C THR A 82 -16.35 -9.53 9.39
N TYR A 83 -15.55 -8.54 9.79
CA TYR A 83 -15.95 -7.14 9.84
C TYR A 83 -14.91 -6.28 9.16
N TYR A 84 -15.37 -5.25 8.45
CA TYR A 84 -14.50 -4.22 7.88
C TYR A 84 -14.71 -2.90 8.61
N ALA A 85 -13.63 -2.30 9.11
CA ALA A 85 -13.69 -1.01 9.79
C ALA A 85 -13.35 0.13 8.83
N ILE A 86 -14.30 1.06 8.64
CA ILE A 86 -14.16 2.23 7.77
C ILE A 86 -15.02 3.39 8.30
N ASP A 87 -14.63 4.63 8.00
CA ASP A 87 -15.48 5.80 8.29
C ASP A 87 -16.69 5.80 7.35
N TYR A 88 -17.87 6.05 7.89
CA TYR A 88 -19.12 6.08 7.12
C TYR A 88 -19.17 7.23 6.10
N ASN A 89 -18.32 8.25 6.29
CA ASN A 89 -18.15 9.34 5.32
C ASN A 89 -17.12 9.02 4.22
N SER A 90 -16.48 7.86 4.28
CA SER A 90 -15.55 7.43 3.23
C SER A 90 -16.27 7.26 1.87
N PRO A 91 -15.67 7.71 0.76
CA PRO A 91 -16.22 7.42 -0.57
C PRO A 91 -16.31 5.93 -0.87
N ASP A 92 -15.49 5.10 -0.22
CA ASP A 92 -15.46 3.65 -0.42
C ASP A 92 -16.48 2.90 0.47
N TYR A 93 -17.12 3.58 1.44
CA TYR A 93 -18.08 2.94 2.38
C TYR A 93 -19.17 2.15 1.67
N SER A 94 -19.79 2.73 0.66
CA SER A 94 -20.88 2.09 -0.08
C SER A 94 -20.48 0.75 -0.71
N GLU A 95 -19.29 0.68 -1.27
CA GLU A 95 -18.77 -0.55 -1.88
C GLU A 95 -18.45 -1.61 -0.82
N VAL A 96 -17.81 -1.21 0.28
CA VAL A 96 -17.50 -2.13 1.39
C VAL A 96 -18.78 -2.71 2.01
N ASN A 97 -19.80 -1.87 2.21
CA ASN A 97 -21.08 -2.28 2.81
C ASN A 97 -21.88 -3.27 1.95
N LYS A 98 -21.66 -3.30 0.64
CA LYS A 98 -22.25 -4.31 -0.25
C LYS A 98 -21.62 -5.70 -0.10
N ILE A 99 -20.36 -5.75 0.38
CA ILE A 99 -19.58 -6.99 0.50
C ILE A 99 -19.93 -7.73 1.79
N GLY A 100 -20.02 -7.02 2.93
CA GLY A 100 -20.22 -7.69 4.22
C GLY A 100 -20.43 -6.72 5.39
N LYS A 101 -20.24 -7.22 6.61
CA LYS A 101 -20.46 -6.45 7.84
C LYS A 101 -19.46 -5.32 7.99
N VAL A 102 -19.94 -4.10 8.17
CA VAL A 102 -19.13 -2.90 8.37
C VAL A 102 -19.27 -2.37 9.79
N VAL A 103 -18.17 -1.88 10.33
CA VAL A 103 -18.15 -1.15 11.61
C VAL A 103 -17.57 0.25 11.41
N ARG A 104 -18.17 1.25 12.06
CA ARG A 104 -17.68 2.63 12.01
C ARG A 104 -16.29 2.73 12.64
N TYR A 105 -15.32 3.23 11.89
CA TYR A 105 -13.95 3.43 12.35
C TYR A 105 -13.91 4.28 13.63
N GLY A 106 -13.11 3.86 14.61
CA GLY A 106 -12.90 4.58 15.89
C GLY A 106 -14.07 4.52 16.88
N SER A 107 -15.18 3.83 16.55
CA SER A 107 -16.33 3.70 17.46
C SER A 107 -16.06 2.75 18.63
N VAL A 108 -16.90 2.79 19.66
CA VAL A 108 -16.88 1.82 20.77
C VAL A 108 -16.95 0.39 20.24
N PHE A 109 -17.85 0.12 19.27
CA PHE A 109 -17.98 -1.22 18.71
C PHE A 109 -16.76 -1.65 17.89
N HIS A 110 -16.06 -0.71 17.22
CA HIS A 110 -14.78 -1.01 16.58
C HIS A 110 -13.73 -1.47 17.61
N TRP A 111 -13.64 -0.80 18.77
CA TRP A 111 -12.76 -1.22 19.86
C TRP A 111 -13.16 -2.57 20.44
N VAL A 112 -14.47 -2.83 20.61
CA VAL A 112 -14.98 -4.14 21.05
C VAL A 112 -14.53 -5.24 20.09
N LEU A 113 -14.72 -5.06 18.79
CA LEU A 113 -14.28 -6.01 17.77
C LEU A 113 -12.76 -6.17 17.77
N TYR A 114 -12.00 -5.07 17.87
CA TYR A 114 -10.53 -5.11 17.94
C TYR A 114 -10.04 -5.93 19.15
N LEU A 115 -10.64 -5.74 20.31
CA LEU A 115 -10.27 -6.46 21.53
C LEU A 115 -10.70 -7.93 21.52
N CYS A 116 -11.82 -8.26 20.88
CA CYS A 116 -12.37 -9.62 20.82
C CYS A 116 -11.89 -10.42 19.59
N SER A 117 -11.29 -9.78 18.60
CA SER A 117 -10.86 -10.46 17.38
C SER A 117 -9.75 -11.48 17.62
N GLU A 118 -9.81 -12.58 16.91
CA GLU A 118 -8.75 -13.56 16.79
C GLU A 118 -7.59 -12.97 15.98
N PHE A 119 -7.91 -12.34 14.84
CA PHE A 119 -6.96 -11.63 13.99
C PHE A 119 -7.42 -10.21 13.69
N ASN A 120 -6.50 -9.27 13.80
CA ASN A 120 -6.62 -7.94 13.23
C ASN A 120 -5.81 -7.91 11.93
N ILE A 121 -6.47 -7.68 10.80
CA ILE A 121 -5.92 -7.88 9.46
C ILE A 121 -5.87 -6.54 8.75
N SER A 122 -4.71 -6.15 8.23
CA SER A 122 -4.58 -4.88 7.53
C SER A 122 -3.50 -4.91 6.45
N SER A 123 -3.73 -4.18 5.37
CA SER A 123 -2.68 -3.84 4.40
C SER A 123 -1.83 -2.66 4.85
N GLN A 124 -2.27 -1.92 5.88
CA GLN A 124 -1.57 -0.75 6.43
C GLN A 124 -1.12 -1.02 7.88
N LYS A 125 0.01 -0.46 8.27
CA LYS A 125 0.50 -0.58 9.65
C LYS A 125 -0.46 0.05 10.68
N ASN A 126 -1.25 1.02 10.27
CA ASN A 126 -2.15 1.82 11.12
C ASN A 126 -3.61 1.35 11.13
N GLY A 127 -3.90 0.14 10.66
CA GLY A 127 -5.25 -0.44 10.65
C GLY A 127 -5.77 -0.79 12.05
N ARG A 128 -5.94 0.22 12.93
CA ARG A 128 -6.35 0.12 14.33
C ARG A 128 -7.41 1.18 14.64
N PRO A 129 -8.27 0.99 15.66
CA PRO A 129 -9.29 1.96 16.01
C PRO A 129 -8.77 3.37 16.33
N ASP A 130 -7.59 3.45 16.93
CA ASP A 130 -6.77 4.66 17.10
C ASP A 130 -5.31 4.27 17.04
N ALA A 131 -4.52 4.97 16.20
CA ALA A 131 -3.14 4.62 15.94
C ALA A 131 -2.24 4.78 17.17
N ALA A 132 -2.43 5.84 17.96
CA ALA A 132 -1.61 6.14 19.14
C ALA A 132 -1.93 5.18 20.30
N VAL A 133 -3.21 4.98 20.59
CA VAL A 133 -3.65 4.04 21.64
C VAL A 133 -3.26 2.62 21.26
N GLY A 134 -3.52 2.20 20.04
CA GLY A 134 -3.14 0.87 19.53
C GLY A 134 -1.64 0.62 19.62
N TYR A 135 -0.82 1.61 19.29
CA TYR A 135 0.63 1.51 19.39
C TYR A 135 1.11 1.28 20.84
N VAL A 136 0.48 1.94 21.82
CA VAL A 136 0.78 1.73 23.25
C VAL A 136 0.34 0.35 23.70
N LEU A 137 -0.88 -0.06 23.35
CA LEU A 137 -1.44 -1.36 23.76
C LEU A 137 -0.62 -2.55 23.23
N GLU A 138 -0.14 -2.48 22.01
CA GLU A 138 0.65 -3.57 21.42
C GLU A 138 2.04 -3.76 22.07
N ARG A 139 2.51 -2.78 22.82
CA ARG A 139 3.72 -2.90 23.65
C ARG A 139 3.47 -3.57 24.99
N LEU A 140 2.22 -3.66 25.41
CA LEU A 140 1.82 -4.37 26.61
C LEU A 140 1.55 -5.85 26.25
N PRO A 141 2.32 -6.82 26.75
CA PRO A 141 2.21 -8.23 26.36
C PRO A 141 0.79 -8.80 26.50
N ILE A 142 0.05 -8.38 27.57
CA ILE A 142 -1.30 -8.83 27.87
C ILE A 142 -2.33 -8.33 26.87
N MET A 143 -2.07 -7.17 26.23
CA MET A 143 -2.99 -6.50 25.31
C MET A 143 -2.59 -6.70 23.84
N ARG A 144 -1.50 -7.43 23.59
CA ARG A 144 -1.00 -7.64 22.22
C ARG A 144 -1.96 -8.50 21.43
N LYS A 145 -2.46 -7.95 20.35
CA LYS A 145 -3.32 -8.64 19.40
C LYS A 145 -2.51 -9.32 18.29
N LYS A 146 -3.03 -10.40 17.73
CA LYS A 146 -2.46 -11.04 16.54
C LYS A 146 -2.73 -10.17 15.32
N PHE A 147 -1.76 -9.35 14.94
CA PHE A 147 -1.86 -8.48 13.78
C PHE A 147 -1.31 -9.18 12.54
N ILE A 148 -2.15 -9.32 11.52
CA ILE A 148 -1.81 -9.89 10.22
C ILE A 148 -1.57 -8.75 9.23
N PHE A 149 -0.35 -8.64 8.74
CA PHE A 149 0.04 -7.60 7.83
C PHE A 149 0.01 -8.12 6.39
N LEU A 150 -1.03 -7.72 5.64
CA LEU A 150 -1.22 -8.10 4.22
C LEU A 150 -0.31 -7.31 3.28
N GLN A 151 0.35 -6.27 3.77
CA GLN A 151 1.09 -5.27 3.01
C GLN A 151 0.24 -4.46 2.00
N HIS A 152 0.77 -3.33 1.57
CA HIS A 152 0.21 -2.49 0.50
C HIS A 152 1.07 -2.48 -0.76
N GLY A 153 2.25 -3.12 -0.72
CA GLY A 153 3.16 -3.24 -1.86
C GLY A 153 4.40 -4.03 -1.47
N ILE A 154 5.03 -4.66 -2.44
CA ILE A 154 6.25 -5.43 -2.23
C ILE A 154 7.34 -4.52 -1.66
N THR A 155 7.94 -4.92 -0.55
CA THR A 155 9.01 -4.18 0.12
C THR A 155 10.31 -4.30 -0.69
N LEU A 156 10.77 -3.19 -1.27
CA LEU A 156 11.97 -3.15 -2.13
C LEU A 156 13.21 -2.62 -1.42
N SER A 157 13.02 -1.91 -0.31
CA SER A 157 14.05 -1.11 0.37
C SER A 157 14.23 -1.54 1.83
N TYR A 158 15.32 -1.08 2.44
CA TYR A 158 15.61 -1.32 3.85
C TYR A 158 14.67 -0.51 4.76
N ALA A 159 13.50 -1.09 5.06
CA ALA A 159 12.39 -0.42 5.75
C ALA A 159 12.40 -0.71 7.26
N LYS A 160 13.21 0.01 8.03
CA LYS A 160 13.38 -0.23 9.50
C LYS A 160 12.07 -0.26 10.28
N TRP A 161 11.05 0.50 9.87
CA TRP A 161 9.75 0.53 10.55
C TRP A 161 8.96 -0.79 10.42
N LEU A 162 9.33 -1.65 9.46
CA LEU A 162 8.74 -2.96 9.25
C LEU A 162 9.47 -4.08 9.99
N PHE A 163 10.62 -3.81 10.61
CA PHE A 163 11.34 -4.81 11.39
C PHE A 163 10.49 -5.33 12.53
N TYR A 164 10.63 -6.61 12.83
CA TYR A 164 9.83 -7.28 13.87
C TYR A 164 9.84 -6.53 15.20
N ASN A 165 10.99 -5.97 15.61
CA ASN A 165 11.10 -5.20 16.84
C ASN A 165 10.23 -3.93 16.86
N ASN A 166 9.89 -3.38 15.69
CA ASN A 166 9.12 -2.16 15.53
C ASN A 166 7.64 -2.40 15.14
N SER A 167 7.32 -3.59 14.66
CA SER A 167 6.00 -3.91 14.13
C SER A 167 5.26 -4.97 14.98
N LYS A 168 6.00 -6.00 15.45
CA LYS A 168 5.47 -7.14 16.22
C LYS A 168 4.32 -7.86 15.52
N PHE A 169 4.30 -7.86 14.18
CA PHE A 169 3.27 -8.58 13.44
C PHE A 169 3.30 -10.09 13.75
N ARG A 170 2.12 -10.69 13.91
CA ARG A 170 1.98 -12.15 14.03
C ARG A 170 2.25 -12.82 12.69
N LEU A 171 1.90 -12.16 11.61
CA LEU A 171 2.22 -12.62 10.27
C LEU A 171 2.51 -11.42 9.35
N PHE A 172 3.64 -11.48 8.67
CA PHE A 172 4.04 -10.60 7.59
C PHE A 172 3.91 -11.37 6.27
N ILE A 173 2.99 -10.95 5.39
CA ILE A 173 2.75 -11.63 4.11
C ILE A 173 3.61 -10.98 3.04
N CYS A 174 4.37 -11.80 2.31
CA CYS A 174 5.19 -11.36 1.19
C CYS A 174 4.49 -11.65 -0.14
N GLY A 175 4.61 -10.70 -1.07
CA GLY A 175 4.02 -10.76 -2.41
C GLY A 175 4.94 -11.42 -3.45
N ALA A 176 6.24 -11.57 -3.14
CA ALA A 176 7.24 -12.12 -4.05
C ALA A 176 8.27 -12.97 -3.30
N LYS A 177 8.87 -13.93 -3.99
CA LYS A 177 9.87 -14.83 -3.40
C LYS A 177 11.14 -14.09 -2.93
N PRO A 178 11.78 -13.21 -3.71
CA PRO A 178 12.96 -12.47 -3.25
C PRO A 178 12.66 -11.53 -2.06
N GLU A 179 11.45 -10.98 -1.99
CA GLU A 179 11.00 -10.20 -0.84
C GLU A 179 10.97 -11.06 0.42
N TYR A 180 10.37 -12.26 0.33
CA TYR A 180 10.29 -13.20 1.44
C TYR A 180 11.69 -13.56 1.97
N GLU A 181 12.61 -13.89 1.09
CA GLU A 181 13.98 -14.22 1.44
C GLU A 181 14.67 -13.03 2.14
N TYR A 182 14.55 -11.84 1.56
CA TYR A 182 15.15 -10.63 2.12
C TYR A 182 14.57 -10.24 3.49
N VAL A 183 13.25 -10.26 3.65
CA VAL A 183 12.60 -9.92 4.93
C VAL A 183 12.93 -10.96 5.99
N LYS A 184 12.95 -12.25 5.64
CA LYS A 184 13.31 -13.36 6.54
C LYS A 184 14.72 -13.18 7.09
N GLU A 185 15.67 -12.83 6.26
CA GLU A 185 17.08 -12.68 6.65
C GLU A 185 17.36 -11.38 7.41
N ASN A 186 16.67 -10.29 7.08
CA ASN A 186 17.10 -8.95 7.50
C ASN A 186 16.16 -8.28 8.51
N PHE A 187 14.87 -8.69 8.62
CA PHE A 187 13.89 -7.95 9.42
C PHE A 187 13.63 -8.56 10.81
N GLY A 188 14.28 -9.70 11.12
CA GLY A 188 14.25 -10.33 12.44
C GLY A 188 12.92 -10.98 12.84
N TYR A 189 12.09 -11.36 11.86
CA TYR A 189 10.86 -12.11 12.09
C TYR A 189 11.16 -13.57 12.48
N PRO A 190 10.44 -14.16 13.45
CA PRO A 190 10.41 -15.60 13.63
C PRO A 190 9.91 -16.30 12.35
N ASP A 191 10.36 -17.54 12.11
CA ASP A 191 10.03 -18.28 10.88
C ASP A 191 8.52 -18.43 10.63
N ASP A 192 7.73 -18.61 11.70
CA ASP A 192 6.26 -18.74 11.61
C ASP A 192 5.52 -17.39 11.58
N HIS A 193 6.25 -16.27 11.57
CA HIS A 193 5.70 -14.91 11.49
C HIS A 193 5.87 -14.25 10.11
N ILE A 194 6.40 -14.98 9.13
CA ILE A 194 6.57 -14.51 7.76
C ILE A 194 6.18 -15.62 6.80
N ALA A 195 5.48 -15.27 5.71
CA ALA A 195 5.11 -16.23 4.68
C ALA A 195 5.03 -15.61 3.29
N TYR A 196 5.46 -16.35 2.26
CA TYR A 196 5.25 -16.00 0.85
C TYR A 196 3.92 -16.60 0.39
N LEU A 197 2.86 -15.81 0.41
CA LEU A 197 1.50 -16.24 0.06
C LEU A 197 0.93 -15.49 -1.15
N GLY A 198 1.63 -14.44 -1.60
CA GLY A 198 1.11 -13.49 -2.58
C GLY A 198 0.17 -12.45 -1.96
N PHE A 199 -0.35 -11.54 -2.77
CA PHE A 199 -1.25 -10.49 -2.33
C PHE A 199 -2.69 -10.75 -2.79
N SER A 200 -3.67 -10.52 -1.93
CA SER A 200 -5.09 -10.76 -2.25
C SER A 200 -5.56 -10.00 -3.49
N ARG A 201 -5.04 -8.79 -3.76
CA ARG A 201 -5.39 -8.03 -4.96
C ARG A 201 -4.87 -8.66 -6.26
N PHE A 202 -3.86 -9.53 -6.17
CA PHE A 202 -3.30 -10.22 -7.33
C PHE A 202 -4.28 -11.21 -7.97
N ASP A 203 -5.24 -11.73 -7.18
CA ASP A 203 -6.28 -12.62 -7.70
C ASP A 203 -7.10 -11.98 -8.83
N ALA A 204 -7.38 -10.69 -8.71
CA ALA A 204 -8.11 -9.94 -9.73
C ALA A 204 -7.25 -9.60 -10.97
N TYR A 205 -5.93 -9.56 -10.84
CA TYR A 205 -5.05 -9.11 -11.92
C TYR A 205 -4.95 -10.12 -13.07
N LEU A 206 -5.01 -11.40 -12.77
CA LEU A 206 -4.92 -12.46 -13.80
C LEU A 206 -6.18 -12.62 -14.63
N SER A 207 -7.34 -12.22 -14.09
CA SER A 207 -8.60 -12.24 -14.82
C SER A 207 -8.74 -11.09 -15.84
N CYS A 208 -7.87 -10.07 -15.75
CA CYS A 208 -7.93 -8.89 -16.59
C CYS A 208 -7.26 -9.12 -17.97
N LYS A 209 -8.04 -9.54 -18.96
CA LYS A 209 -7.56 -9.82 -20.34
C LYS A 209 -7.68 -8.63 -21.32
N LYS A 210 -8.08 -7.46 -20.88
CA LYS A 210 -8.31 -6.32 -21.79
C LYS A 210 -6.97 -5.72 -22.26
N LYS A 211 -6.76 -5.74 -23.61
CA LYS A 211 -5.85 -4.78 -24.25
C LYS A 211 -6.50 -3.40 -24.15
N THR A 212 -5.80 -2.46 -23.55
CA THR A 212 -6.32 -1.10 -23.36
C THR A 212 -5.44 -0.10 -24.10
N SER A 213 -6.05 0.99 -24.53
CA SER A 213 -5.36 2.14 -25.12
C SER A 213 -4.85 3.13 -24.06
N GLN A 214 -4.72 2.70 -22.81
CA GLN A 214 -4.32 3.55 -21.70
C GLN A 214 -2.89 3.25 -21.24
N ILE A 215 -2.16 4.31 -20.94
CA ILE A 215 -0.84 4.30 -20.30
C ILE A 215 -0.99 5.01 -18.96
N VAL A 216 -0.34 4.52 -17.91
CA VAL A 216 -0.32 5.20 -16.62
C VAL A 216 1.07 5.75 -16.32
N LEU A 217 1.13 7.04 -15.94
CA LEU A 217 2.32 7.70 -15.41
C LEU A 217 2.09 7.91 -13.91
N MET A 218 2.79 7.15 -13.07
CA MET A 218 2.57 7.09 -11.62
C MET A 218 3.87 7.30 -10.84
N PRO A 219 4.35 8.54 -10.71
CA PRO A 219 5.57 8.84 -9.97
C PRO A 219 5.39 8.71 -8.46
N SER A 220 6.46 8.27 -7.79
CA SER A 220 6.56 8.23 -6.33
C SER A 220 6.67 9.63 -5.74
N TRP A 221 6.39 9.73 -4.44
CA TRP A 221 6.63 10.96 -3.67
C TRP A 221 8.12 11.18 -3.39
N ARG A 222 8.45 12.40 -2.97
CA ARG A 222 9.80 12.76 -2.52
C ARG A 222 9.71 13.32 -1.10
N GLU A 223 10.49 12.71 -0.19
CA GLU A 223 10.50 13.13 1.21
C GLU A 223 10.90 14.59 1.38
N TRP A 224 11.92 15.03 0.66
CA TRP A 224 12.40 16.43 0.68
C TRP A 224 11.44 17.46 0.08
N ILE A 225 10.35 17.02 -0.56
CA ILE A 225 9.27 17.88 -1.04
C ILE A 225 8.07 17.80 -0.09
N SER A 226 7.72 16.61 0.37
CA SER A 226 6.48 16.35 1.11
C SER A 226 6.61 16.50 2.63
N SER A 227 7.82 16.28 3.20
CA SER A 227 8.01 16.22 4.66
C SER A 227 7.89 17.57 5.38
N LYS A 228 8.03 18.67 4.66
CA LYS A 228 8.04 20.01 5.31
C LYS A 228 6.70 20.40 5.94
N ASN A 229 5.59 19.69 5.65
CA ASN A 229 4.24 20.22 5.97
C ASN A 229 3.17 19.17 6.34
N GLU A 230 3.54 17.94 6.72
CA GLU A 230 2.53 16.98 7.22
C GLU A 230 1.82 17.43 8.52
N PHE A 231 2.34 18.47 9.19
CA PHE A 231 1.84 18.95 10.49
C PHE A 231 1.35 20.40 10.50
N SER A 232 1.46 21.13 9.40
CA SER A 232 0.93 22.50 9.30
C SER A 232 -0.31 22.53 8.41
N ASN A 233 -1.43 23.00 8.96
CA ASN A 233 -2.62 23.41 8.19
C ASN A 233 -2.38 24.74 7.44
N ILE A 234 -1.13 25.11 7.21
CA ILE A 234 -0.77 26.34 6.48
C ILE A 234 -0.80 26.00 5.00
N TYR A 235 -1.53 26.76 4.22
CA TYR A 235 -1.49 26.75 2.77
C TYR A 235 -0.04 26.95 2.33
N GLU A 236 0.56 25.87 1.78
CA GLU A 236 1.92 25.92 1.27
C GLU A 236 1.98 26.83 0.07
N ASP A 237 3.02 27.65 0.05
CA ASP A 237 3.39 28.38 -1.14
C ASP A 237 3.75 27.37 -2.25
N THR A 238 2.85 27.21 -3.22
CA THR A 238 3.05 26.32 -4.37
C THR A 238 4.21 26.77 -5.26
N SER A 239 4.70 28.00 -5.08
CA SER A 239 5.84 28.56 -5.81
C SER A 239 7.12 27.71 -5.61
N ASP A 240 7.36 27.22 -4.39
CA ASP A 240 8.51 26.36 -4.10
C ASP A 240 8.43 25.01 -4.81
N PHE A 241 7.24 24.44 -4.99
CA PHE A 241 7.06 23.17 -5.66
C PHE A 241 7.37 23.27 -7.16
N THR A 242 6.95 24.32 -7.82
CA THR A 242 7.17 24.52 -9.27
C THR A 242 8.64 24.74 -9.62
N ASN A 243 9.49 25.08 -8.64
CA ASN A 243 10.95 25.18 -8.81
C ASN A 243 11.68 23.85 -8.61
N THR A 244 10.98 22.79 -8.21
CA THR A 244 11.61 21.49 -7.98
C THR A 244 11.97 20.77 -9.28
N GLN A 245 13.05 19.98 -9.27
CA GLN A 245 13.39 19.10 -10.38
C GLN A 245 12.25 18.10 -10.68
N TYR A 246 11.56 17.62 -9.65
CA TYR A 246 10.42 16.73 -9.78
C TYR A 246 9.30 17.36 -10.65
N TYR A 247 8.87 18.57 -10.30
CA TYR A 247 7.85 19.27 -11.07
C TYR A 247 8.32 19.50 -12.51
N ASN A 248 9.51 20.07 -12.68
CA ASN A 248 10.02 20.42 -14.00
C ASN A 248 10.11 19.22 -14.93
N LYS A 249 10.61 18.06 -14.43
CA LYS A 249 10.75 16.84 -15.23
C LYS A 249 9.41 16.21 -15.64
N TYR A 250 8.43 16.18 -14.75
CA TYR A 250 7.11 15.65 -15.11
C TYR A 250 6.29 16.67 -15.92
N GLN A 251 6.40 17.96 -15.66
CA GLN A 251 5.75 19.00 -16.48
C GLN A 251 6.32 19.01 -17.92
N GLU A 252 7.63 18.86 -18.07
CA GLU A 252 8.30 18.71 -19.36
C GLU A 252 7.79 17.47 -20.12
N LEU A 253 7.65 16.32 -19.43
CA LEU A 253 7.13 15.09 -20.02
C LEU A 253 5.67 15.25 -20.48
N LEU A 254 4.80 15.86 -19.65
CA LEU A 254 3.38 16.04 -19.96
C LEU A 254 3.13 17.01 -21.13
N ASN A 255 4.09 17.86 -21.48
CA ASN A 255 4.00 18.83 -22.58
C ASN A 255 5.00 18.57 -23.70
N SER A 256 5.63 17.40 -23.71
CA SER A 256 6.54 17.02 -24.80
C SER A 256 5.78 16.75 -26.10
N ASP A 257 6.09 17.50 -27.15
CA ASP A 257 5.50 17.29 -28.47
C ASP A 257 5.70 15.87 -28.98
N LYS A 258 6.87 15.27 -28.69
CA LYS A 258 7.17 13.87 -29.05
C LYS A 258 6.19 12.90 -28.37
N LEU A 259 5.91 13.08 -27.08
CA LEU A 259 4.94 12.25 -26.33
C LEU A 259 3.52 12.49 -26.87
N ILE A 260 3.11 13.75 -26.99
CA ILE A 260 1.76 14.12 -27.45
C ILE A 260 1.48 13.52 -28.84
N ASN A 261 2.41 13.67 -29.78
CA ASN A 261 2.29 13.10 -31.12
C ASN A 261 2.26 11.56 -31.10
N LEU A 262 3.09 10.92 -30.26
CA LEU A 262 3.08 9.47 -30.08
C LEU A 262 1.72 8.96 -29.59
N LEU A 263 1.14 9.61 -28.58
CA LEU A 263 -0.17 9.25 -28.05
C LEU A 263 -1.28 9.44 -29.09
N LYS A 264 -1.29 10.58 -29.77
CA LYS A 264 -2.28 10.92 -30.81
C LYS A 264 -2.25 9.94 -31.96
N ASN A 265 -1.08 9.66 -32.51
CA ASN A 265 -0.89 8.79 -33.68
C ASN A 265 -1.28 7.34 -33.41
N ASN A 266 -1.28 6.91 -32.15
CA ASN A 266 -1.62 5.54 -31.73
C ASN A 266 -2.98 5.45 -31.00
N ASN A 267 -3.77 6.52 -30.95
CA ASN A 267 -5.04 6.58 -30.21
C ASN A 267 -4.90 6.15 -28.76
N LEU A 268 -3.83 6.59 -28.09
CA LEU A 268 -3.52 6.26 -26.71
C LEU A 268 -3.86 7.42 -25.78
N THR A 269 -4.24 7.10 -24.55
CA THR A 269 -4.44 8.05 -23.47
C THR A 269 -3.41 7.81 -22.37
N LEU A 270 -2.73 8.86 -21.93
CA LEU A 270 -1.86 8.80 -20.76
C LEU A 270 -2.60 9.38 -19.55
N VAL A 271 -2.66 8.61 -18.46
CA VAL A 271 -3.22 9.06 -17.17
C VAL A 271 -2.07 9.35 -16.22
N PHE A 272 -1.88 10.62 -15.89
CA PHE A 272 -0.92 11.07 -14.88
C PHE A 272 -1.54 11.01 -13.50
N TYR A 273 -1.08 10.05 -12.68
CA TYR A 273 -1.60 9.81 -11.33
C TYR A 273 -0.43 9.77 -10.33
N PRO A 274 0.04 10.91 -9.82
CA PRO A 274 1.13 10.95 -8.85
C PRO A 274 0.71 10.36 -7.50
N HIS A 275 1.71 9.90 -6.73
CA HIS A 275 1.52 9.33 -5.39
C HIS A 275 0.64 10.23 -4.50
N ARG A 276 -0.15 9.62 -3.58
CA ARG A 276 -1.10 10.33 -2.71
C ARG A 276 -0.53 11.58 -2.01
N ASN A 277 0.73 11.54 -1.57
CA ASN A 277 1.39 12.65 -0.93
C ASN A 277 1.71 13.81 -1.89
N MET A 278 1.71 13.56 -3.20
CA MET A 278 1.93 14.55 -4.25
C MET A 278 0.63 15.09 -4.85
N GLN A 279 -0.51 14.48 -4.54
CA GLN A 279 -1.82 14.89 -5.05
C GLN A 279 -2.21 16.32 -4.63
N LYS A 280 -1.69 16.82 -3.51
CA LYS A 280 -1.88 18.21 -3.09
C LYS A 280 -1.33 19.23 -4.09
N TYR A 281 -0.35 18.83 -4.91
CA TYR A 281 0.24 19.66 -5.96
C TYR A 281 -0.36 19.43 -7.35
N LEU A 282 -1.40 18.61 -7.47
CA LEU A 282 -1.93 18.19 -8.77
C LEU A 282 -2.37 19.38 -9.64
N LYS A 283 -2.92 20.41 -9.01
CA LYS A 283 -3.40 21.64 -9.70
C LYS A 283 -2.29 22.50 -10.31
N THR A 284 -1.01 22.27 -9.95
CA THR A 284 0.11 22.99 -10.57
C THR A 284 0.52 22.40 -11.91
N PHE A 285 0.17 21.10 -12.15
CA PHE A 285 0.44 20.47 -13.43
C PHE A 285 -0.58 20.84 -14.48
N SER A 286 -0.13 20.97 -15.72
CA SER A 286 -0.99 21.29 -16.86
C SER A 286 -0.50 20.55 -18.12
N THR A 287 -1.40 20.37 -19.06
CA THR A 287 -1.09 19.83 -20.38
C THR A 287 -1.95 20.49 -21.44
N THR A 288 -1.43 20.61 -22.65
CA THR A 288 -2.16 21.12 -23.82
C THR A 288 -2.85 20.00 -24.60
N SER A 289 -2.62 18.74 -24.23
CA SER A 289 -3.09 17.57 -24.98
C SER A 289 -4.36 16.96 -24.37
N SER A 290 -5.38 16.75 -25.19
CA SER A 290 -6.57 15.97 -24.80
C SER A 290 -6.30 14.49 -24.61
N ASN A 291 -5.14 13.97 -25.04
CA ASN A 291 -4.72 12.60 -24.84
C ASN A 291 -4.04 12.39 -23.48
N ILE A 292 -3.88 13.42 -22.66
CA ILE A 292 -3.27 13.34 -21.33
C ILE A 292 -4.29 13.79 -20.28
N ILE A 293 -4.53 12.94 -19.29
CA ILE A 293 -5.45 13.19 -18.19
C ILE A 293 -4.63 13.36 -16.91
N ILE A 294 -4.81 14.49 -16.23
CA ILE A 294 -4.27 14.72 -14.88
C ILE A 294 -5.31 14.22 -13.89
N ALA A 295 -5.03 13.08 -13.25
CA ALA A 295 -6.02 12.29 -12.53
C ALA A 295 -6.00 12.55 -11.02
N ASP A 296 -7.15 12.91 -10.46
CA ASP A 296 -7.37 13.08 -9.03
C ASP A 296 -7.67 11.73 -8.34
N LYS A 297 -7.11 11.53 -7.14
CA LYS A 297 -7.29 10.30 -6.35
C LYS A 297 -8.76 10.04 -5.93
N GLU A 298 -9.60 11.06 -5.89
CA GLU A 298 -11.01 10.93 -5.52
C GLU A 298 -11.84 10.37 -6.67
N GLN A 299 -11.42 10.63 -7.91
CA GLN A 299 -12.11 10.18 -9.13
C GLN A 299 -11.58 8.85 -9.68
N TYR A 300 -10.34 8.48 -9.33
CA TYR A 300 -9.68 7.31 -9.89
C TYR A 300 -9.38 6.25 -8.82
N ASN A 301 -9.80 5.02 -9.07
CA ASN A 301 -9.41 3.86 -8.29
C ASN A 301 -8.08 3.30 -8.83
N ILE A 302 -7.04 3.28 -7.99
CA ILE A 302 -5.69 2.87 -8.39
C ILE A 302 -5.65 1.45 -8.97
N ARG A 303 -6.34 0.48 -8.35
CA ARG A 303 -6.38 -0.91 -8.81
C ARG A 303 -6.99 -1.01 -10.22
N LYS A 304 -8.12 -0.31 -10.45
CA LYS A 304 -8.76 -0.27 -11.76
C LYS A 304 -7.85 0.39 -12.80
N LEU A 305 -7.18 1.49 -12.42
CA LEU A 305 -6.23 2.20 -13.28
C LEU A 305 -5.06 1.29 -13.70
N LEU A 306 -4.51 0.49 -12.79
CA LEU A 306 -3.45 -0.48 -13.08
C LEU A 306 -3.94 -1.59 -14.03
N MET A 307 -5.13 -2.14 -13.75
CA MET A 307 -5.72 -3.19 -14.58
C MET A 307 -6.03 -2.71 -16.00
N GLU A 308 -6.50 -1.49 -16.14
CA GLU A 308 -6.90 -0.88 -17.42
C GLU A 308 -5.74 -0.24 -18.19
N SER A 309 -4.53 -0.18 -17.62
CA SER A 309 -3.36 0.36 -18.33
C SER A 309 -2.52 -0.72 -18.98
N SER A 310 -1.98 -0.44 -20.15
CA SER A 310 -1.15 -1.34 -20.94
C SER A 310 0.34 -1.17 -20.68
N VAL A 311 0.79 0.05 -20.34
CA VAL A 311 2.17 0.39 -19.99
C VAL A 311 2.15 1.25 -18.73
N MET A 312 3.14 1.08 -17.87
CA MET A 312 3.40 1.94 -16.74
C MET A 312 4.70 2.69 -16.91
N ILE A 313 4.64 4.01 -16.74
CA ILE A 313 5.82 4.85 -16.51
C ILE A 313 5.81 5.23 -15.04
N THR A 314 6.88 4.94 -14.33
CA THR A 314 7.05 5.26 -12.91
C THR A 314 8.50 5.59 -12.60
N ASP A 315 8.90 5.61 -11.34
CA ASP A 315 10.28 5.85 -10.94
C ASP A 315 10.79 4.81 -9.91
N TYR A 316 10.40 4.93 -8.63
CA TYR A 316 10.83 4.04 -7.53
C TYR A 316 9.66 3.32 -6.86
N SER A 317 8.49 3.34 -7.46
CA SER A 317 7.27 2.81 -6.88
C SER A 317 7.23 1.29 -6.86
N SER A 318 6.86 0.70 -5.73
CA SER A 318 6.59 -0.74 -5.61
C SER A 318 5.36 -1.18 -6.42
N VAL A 319 4.48 -0.26 -6.79
CA VAL A 319 3.32 -0.52 -7.67
C VAL A 319 3.75 -1.01 -9.06
N ALA A 320 4.98 -0.70 -9.49
CA ALA A 320 5.57 -1.29 -10.69
C ALA A 320 5.58 -2.82 -10.67
N LEU A 321 5.68 -3.43 -9.49
CA LEU A 321 5.69 -4.88 -9.36
C LEU A 321 4.29 -5.49 -9.53
N ASP A 322 3.23 -4.73 -9.32
CA ASP A 322 1.87 -5.13 -9.69
C ASP A 322 1.75 -5.27 -11.23
N PHE A 323 2.37 -4.34 -11.98
CA PHE A 323 2.47 -4.43 -13.43
C PHE A 323 3.32 -5.63 -13.86
N ALA A 324 4.46 -5.84 -13.22
CA ALA A 324 5.31 -7.01 -13.49
C ALA A 324 4.57 -8.32 -13.18
N TYR A 325 3.75 -8.38 -12.12
CA TYR A 325 2.90 -9.54 -11.83
C TYR A 325 1.90 -9.80 -12.96
N MET A 326 1.32 -8.76 -13.56
CA MET A 326 0.43 -8.86 -14.73
C MET A 326 1.18 -9.13 -16.06
N LYS A 327 2.50 -9.29 -16.03
CA LYS A 327 3.37 -9.38 -17.22
C LYS A 327 3.24 -8.18 -18.18
N LYS A 328 2.98 -7.01 -17.63
CA LYS A 328 2.88 -5.75 -18.36
C LYS A 328 4.17 -4.94 -18.28
N PRO A 329 4.53 -4.18 -19.33
CA PRO A 329 5.80 -3.45 -19.39
C PRO A 329 5.83 -2.25 -18.44
N VAL A 330 7.00 -2.05 -17.82
CA VAL A 330 7.30 -0.93 -16.94
C VAL A 330 8.49 -0.14 -17.45
N ILE A 331 8.40 1.18 -17.42
CA ILE A 331 9.51 2.12 -17.66
C ILE A 331 9.77 2.85 -16.35
N TYR A 332 11.01 2.76 -15.85
CA TYR A 332 11.45 3.45 -14.64
C TYR A 332 12.18 4.74 -15.03
N TYR A 333 11.49 5.88 -14.98
CA TYR A 333 12.06 7.20 -15.27
C TYR A 333 12.74 7.76 -14.02
N GLN A 334 14.05 7.50 -13.88
CA GLN A 334 14.84 7.76 -12.65
C GLN A 334 15.85 8.88 -12.86
N PHE A 335 15.39 10.12 -13.00
CA PHE A 335 16.25 11.30 -13.24
C PHE A 335 16.97 11.83 -11.98
N ASP A 336 16.61 11.37 -10.79
CA ASP A 336 17.11 11.86 -9.50
C ASP A 336 17.58 10.70 -8.56
N GLU A 337 18.05 9.59 -9.13
CA GLU A 337 18.37 8.35 -8.40
C GLU A 337 19.34 8.58 -7.23
N ALA A 338 20.43 9.34 -7.44
CA ALA A 338 21.42 9.60 -6.39
C ALA A 338 20.78 10.27 -5.17
N ARG A 339 20.01 11.35 -5.39
CA ARG A 339 19.32 12.07 -4.32
C ARG A 339 18.27 11.21 -3.63
N PHE A 340 17.53 10.41 -4.39
CA PHE A 340 16.51 9.52 -3.83
C PHE A 340 17.11 8.48 -2.89
N ARG A 341 18.25 7.89 -3.24
CA ARG A 341 18.94 6.90 -2.41
C ARG A 341 19.56 7.50 -1.16
N GLU A 342 20.05 8.71 -1.23
CA GLU A 342 20.62 9.41 -0.11
C GLU A 342 19.55 9.90 0.87
N ALA A 343 18.47 10.52 0.38
CA ALA A 343 17.53 11.26 1.19
C ALA A 343 16.30 10.46 1.66
N GLN A 344 15.90 9.39 0.96
CA GLN A 344 14.60 8.75 1.25
C GLN A 344 14.70 7.28 1.62
N TYR A 345 15.23 6.44 0.73
CA TYR A 345 15.28 4.99 0.96
C TYR A 345 16.66 4.41 0.68
N GLN A 346 17.23 3.78 1.69
CA GLN A 346 18.43 2.96 1.53
C GLN A 346 18.15 1.79 0.59
N LYS A 347 19.16 1.40 -0.21
CA LYS A 347 19.06 0.29 -1.15
C LYS A 347 18.74 -1.01 -0.38
N GLY A 348 17.71 -1.72 -0.83
CA GLY A 348 17.40 -3.08 -0.42
C GLY A 348 17.96 -4.11 -1.40
N TYR A 349 17.26 -5.22 -1.53
CA TYR A 349 17.66 -6.32 -2.42
C TYR A 349 17.34 -6.03 -3.91
N PHE A 350 16.37 -5.16 -4.18
CA PHE A 350 15.88 -4.94 -5.54
C PHE A 350 16.76 -3.95 -6.30
N ASP A 351 17.23 -4.38 -7.46
CA ASP A 351 17.95 -3.54 -8.40
C ASP A 351 17.10 -3.34 -9.67
N TYR A 352 16.75 -2.09 -9.95
CA TYR A 352 15.86 -1.75 -11.06
C TYR A 352 16.45 -2.08 -12.43
N ARG A 353 17.80 -2.03 -12.59
CA ARG A 353 18.48 -2.23 -13.87
C ARG A 353 18.67 -3.70 -14.18
N SER A 354 18.97 -4.52 -13.17
CA SER A 354 19.28 -5.95 -13.36
C SER A 354 18.10 -6.87 -13.08
N SER A 355 17.00 -6.36 -12.52
CA SER A 355 15.82 -7.18 -12.15
C SER A 355 15.14 -7.85 -13.35
N GLY A 356 15.28 -7.30 -14.56
CA GLY A 356 14.55 -7.78 -15.73
C GLY A 356 13.03 -7.51 -15.69
N LEU A 357 12.55 -6.68 -14.75
CA LEU A 357 11.12 -6.38 -14.57
C LEU A 357 10.69 -5.05 -15.18
N GLY A 358 11.57 -4.40 -15.94
CA GLY A 358 11.31 -3.14 -16.63
C GLY A 358 12.59 -2.48 -17.10
N VAL A 359 12.47 -1.34 -17.78
CA VAL A 359 13.60 -0.58 -18.35
C VAL A 359 13.81 0.69 -17.55
N VAL A 360 15.05 0.95 -17.10
CA VAL A 360 15.43 2.20 -16.45
C VAL A 360 15.90 3.22 -17.49
N THR A 361 15.33 4.42 -17.41
CA THR A 361 15.70 5.59 -18.20
C THR A 361 15.98 6.78 -17.29
N ASN A 362 16.87 7.66 -17.70
CA ASN A 362 17.25 8.85 -16.92
C ASN A 362 16.89 10.15 -17.65
N THR A 363 16.57 10.07 -18.93
CA THR A 363 16.22 11.22 -19.76
C THR A 363 14.78 11.10 -20.28
N LEU A 364 14.20 12.24 -20.61
CA LEU A 364 12.89 12.33 -21.23
C LEU A 364 12.88 11.61 -22.59
N ASP A 365 13.87 11.86 -23.41
CA ASP A 365 13.96 11.28 -24.77
C ASP A 365 14.07 9.75 -24.72
N ASP A 366 14.89 9.20 -23.82
CA ASP A 366 14.99 7.75 -23.66
C ASP A 366 13.65 7.16 -23.18
N THR A 367 12.96 7.83 -22.26
CA THR A 367 11.64 7.40 -21.76
C THR A 367 10.63 7.29 -22.90
N ILE A 368 10.55 8.33 -23.74
CA ILE A 368 9.64 8.35 -24.89
C ILE A 368 10.07 7.32 -25.95
N ASN A 369 11.37 7.15 -26.22
CA ASN A 369 11.88 6.18 -27.16
C ASN A 369 11.56 4.73 -26.74
N ILE A 370 11.69 4.41 -25.45
CA ILE A 370 11.30 3.09 -24.93
C ILE A 370 9.78 2.90 -25.00
N LEU A 371 8.98 3.92 -24.66
CA LEU A 371 7.54 3.87 -24.82
C LEU A 371 7.14 3.62 -26.27
N HIS A 372 7.74 4.33 -27.24
CA HIS A 372 7.51 4.15 -28.67
C HIS A 372 7.83 2.72 -29.12
N ARG A 373 8.93 2.15 -28.61
CA ARG A 373 9.27 0.73 -28.89
C ARG A 373 8.23 -0.23 -28.34
N TYR A 374 7.74 -0.03 -27.12
CA TYR A 374 6.68 -0.87 -26.54
C TYR A 374 5.38 -0.82 -27.34
N ILE A 375 5.01 0.35 -27.83
CA ILE A 375 3.81 0.52 -28.66
C ILE A 375 3.93 -0.22 -29.99
N ASN A 376 5.07 -0.10 -30.69
CA ASN A 376 5.25 -0.63 -32.04
C ASN A 376 5.57 -2.11 -32.10
N TYR A 377 6.27 -2.66 -31.10
CA TYR A 377 6.73 -4.06 -31.10
C TYR A 377 5.98 -4.97 -30.11
N GLY A 378 4.84 -4.51 -29.61
CA GLY A 378 3.91 -5.34 -28.87
C GLY A 378 4.45 -5.88 -27.54
N TYR A 379 5.08 -5.03 -26.74
CA TYR A 379 5.50 -5.31 -25.36
C TYR A 379 6.58 -6.39 -25.15
N ASN A 380 7.12 -7.01 -26.20
CA ASN A 380 8.23 -7.96 -26.14
C ASN A 380 9.58 -7.25 -26.35
N ILE A 381 10.03 -6.46 -25.38
CA ILE A 381 11.24 -5.65 -25.54
C ILE A 381 12.27 -5.91 -24.45
N SER A 382 13.56 -5.67 -24.80
CA SER A 382 14.70 -5.69 -23.88
C SER A 382 14.44 -4.93 -22.57
N GLY A 383 14.79 -5.52 -21.45
CA GLY A 383 14.57 -5.01 -20.10
C GLY A 383 13.42 -5.73 -19.37
N TYR A 384 12.60 -6.50 -20.09
CA TYR A 384 11.68 -7.45 -19.48
C TYR A 384 12.14 -8.88 -19.78
N SER A 385 12.44 -9.63 -18.75
CA SER A 385 12.77 -11.05 -18.83
C SER A 385 11.62 -11.88 -18.27
N SER A 386 11.00 -12.70 -19.11
CA SER A 386 9.96 -13.64 -18.64
C SER A 386 10.53 -14.62 -17.60
N VAL A 387 11.77 -15.05 -17.77
CA VAL A 387 12.46 -15.95 -16.85
C VAL A 387 12.67 -15.31 -15.47
N GLU A 388 13.19 -14.08 -15.44
CA GLU A 388 13.38 -13.36 -14.17
C GLU A 388 12.04 -13.00 -13.50
N ASN A 389 11.04 -12.64 -14.31
CA ASN A 389 9.70 -12.40 -13.81
C ASN A 389 9.06 -13.66 -13.18
N GLU A 390 9.25 -14.83 -13.77
CA GLU A 390 8.77 -16.10 -13.21
C GLU A 390 9.54 -16.53 -11.96
N LYS A 391 10.83 -16.26 -11.88
CA LYS A 391 11.59 -16.46 -10.64
C LYS A 391 11.14 -15.52 -9.54
N PHE A 392 10.88 -14.26 -9.88
CA PHE A 392 10.45 -13.24 -8.92
C PHE A 392 9.07 -13.56 -8.35
N PHE A 393 8.12 -13.95 -9.21
CA PHE A 393 6.77 -14.39 -8.86
C PHE A 393 6.62 -15.90 -9.10
N SER A 394 7.32 -16.72 -8.33
CA SER A 394 7.33 -18.17 -8.48
C SER A 394 5.96 -18.83 -8.25
N VAL A 395 5.05 -18.11 -7.55
CA VAL A 395 3.64 -18.47 -7.44
C VAL A 395 2.82 -17.38 -8.12
N ARG A 396 2.16 -17.74 -9.21
CA ARG A 396 1.31 -16.82 -9.98
C ARG A 396 0.03 -17.51 -10.39
N ASP A 397 -0.99 -17.31 -9.61
CA ASP A 397 -2.35 -17.80 -9.82
C ASP A 397 -3.36 -16.83 -9.20
N ASP A 398 -4.64 -17.16 -9.26
CA ASP A 398 -5.76 -16.41 -8.67
C ASP A 398 -6.18 -16.95 -7.28
N LYS A 399 -5.24 -17.61 -6.55
CA LYS A 399 -5.48 -18.26 -5.27
C LYS A 399 -4.73 -17.64 -4.09
N ASN A 400 -4.32 -16.37 -4.22
CA ASN A 400 -3.56 -15.72 -3.16
C ASN A 400 -4.40 -15.55 -1.90
N SER A 401 -5.66 -15.13 -2.04
CA SER A 401 -6.58 -15.01 -0.91
C SER A 401 -6.89 -16.36 -0.27
N GLU A 402 -7.03 -17.43 -1.07
CA GLU A 402 -7.23 -18.80 -0.58
C GLU A 402 -6.03 -19.25 0.28
N ARG A 403 -4.80 -19.08 -0.21
CA ARG A 403 -3.57 -19.41 0.53
C ARG A 403 -3.45 -18.64 1.84
N ILE A 404 -3.80 -17.34 1.83
CA ILE A 404 -3.81 -16.53 3.06
C ILE A 404 -4.82 -17.08 4.06
N TYR A 405 -6.03 -17.39 3.62
CA TYR A 405 -7.08 -17.97 4.46
C TYR A 405 -6.66 -19.30 5.08
N GLU A 406 -6.18 -20.23 4.28
CA GLU A 406 -5.71 -21.55 4.74
C GLU A 406 -4.54 -21.44 5.73
N TYR A 407 -3.58 -20.55 5.44
CA TYR A 407 -2.47 -20.29 6.34
C TYR A 407 -2.95 -19.73 7.69
N LEU A 408 -3.89 -18.78 7.68
CA LEU A 408 -4.47 -18.24 8.90
C LEU A 408 -5.20 -19.31 9.72
N LEU A 409 -5.91 -20.23 9.07
CA LEU A 409 -6.52 -21.38 9.75
C LEU A 409 -5.46 -22.28 10.42
N SER A 410 -4.32 -22.51 9.76
CA SER A 410 -3.24 -23.37 10.29
C SER A 410 -2.51 -22.79 11.50
N ILE A 411 -2.54 -21.47 11.70
CA ILE A 411 -1.91 -20.77 12.83
C ILE A 411 -2.90 -20.36 13.93
N ARG A 412 -4.17 -20.77 13.83
CA ARG A 412 -5.17 -20.57 14.87
C ARG A 412 -4.76 -21.32 16.14
N GLY A 413 -4.88 -20.65 17.27
CA GLY A 413 -4.54 -21.27 18.56
C GLY A 413 -3.05 -21.24 18.95
N LYS A 414 -2.15 -20.86 18.02
CA LYS A 414 -0.70 -20.73 18.27
C LYS A 414 -0.32 -19.35 18.83
#